data_82d61f1ea97155a5833c200c9a7f012e
#
_entry.id   82d61f1ea97155a5833c200c9a7f012e
#
_cell.length_a   1.000
_cell.length_b   1.000
_cell.length_c   1.000
_cell.angle_alpha   90.00
_cell.angle_beta   90.00
_cell.angle_gamma   90.00
#
_symmetry.space_group_name_H-M   'P 1'
#
loop_
_entity.id
_entity.type
_entity.pdbx_description
1 polymer ?
#
loop_
_entity_poly.entity_id
_entity_poly.type
_entity_poly.pdbx_seq_one_letter_code
_entity_poly.pdbx_strand_id
1 'polypeptide(L)'
;MQQQQQQQQHLHQQQFSTPQKQATNFFQQGIEHGPTPVTDFNYTPSHQRPYIQPTSGTVVSSHQDLRQIVETTLGSKGVLNQAVKLPKGENIDEWIAVHCVDFYNQINMLYGSITEFCSPQTCPRMIATNEYEYLWNVHPGKPPVSLPAPKYVDYLMKWCQQQFDDENYFPSKPGVPFPKDFKDNIARPILKRLFRVYAHIYCHHFNEILELNLQTVLNTSFRHVCLFSEEFHILKTNDYGPLLELVTEFKDR
;
A
#
# COMPACT_ATOMS: atom_id res chain seq x y z
N MET A 1 13.50 -21.43 -39.25
CA MET A 1 14.52 -21.73 -38.22
C MET A 1 14.99 -20.52 -37.44
N GLN A 2 15.28 -19.37 -38.03
CA GLN A 2 15.72 -18.16 -37.29
C GLN A 2 14.68 -17.60 -36.32
N GLN A 3 13.38 -17.59 -36.63
CA GLN A 3 12.32 -17.11 -35.74
C GLN A 3 12.13 -18.00 -34.49
N GLN A 4 12.31 -19.29 -34.58
CA GLN A 4 12.22 -20.18 -33.42
C GLN A 4 13.43 -20.04 -32.48
N GLN A 5 14.60 -19.74 -33.01
CA GLN A 5 15.79 -19.45 -32.18
C GLN A 5 15.65 -18.12 -31.46
N GLN A 6 15.06 -17.10 -32.07
CA GLN A 6 14.79 -15.81 -31.41
C GLN A 6 13.74 -15.94 -30.31
N GLN A 7 12.69 -16.75 -30.51
CA GLN A 7 11.70 -17.01 -29.45
C GLN A 7 12.27 -17.82 -28.28
N GLN A 8 13.15 -18.79 -28.55
CA GLN A 8 13.81 -19.52 -27.45
C GLN A 8 14.81 -18.67 -26.69
N GLN A 9 15.53 -17.74 -27.35
CA GLN A 9 16.40 -16.79 -26.66
C GLN A 9 15.61 -15.78 -25.81
N HIS A 10 14.43 -15.38 -26.25
CA HIS A 10 13.55 -14.46 -25.48
C HIS A 10 12.94 -15.15 -24.25
N LEU A 11 12.55 -16.41 -24.37
CA LEU A 11 12.07 -17.23 -23.26
C LEU A 11 13.19 -17.54 -22.24
N HIS A 12 14.42 -17.73 -22.71
CA HIS A 12 15.57 -17.98 -21.84
C HIS A 12 16.01 -16.73 -21.07
N GLN A 13 15.86 -15.54 -21.67
CA GLN A 13 16.11 -14.27 -20.98
C GLN A 13 15.07 -13.93 -19.92
N GLN A 14 13.83 -14.40 -20.06
CA GLN A 14 12.79 -14.21 -19.05
C GLN A 14 12.94 -15.14 -17.83
N GLN A 15 13.55 -16.31 -17.99
CA GLN A 15 13.77 -17.27 -16.89
C GLN A 15 14.92 -16.92 -15.94
N PHE A 16 15.80 -16.00 -16.32
CA PHE A 16 16.95 -15.57 -15.52
C PHE A 16 16.93 -14.07 -15.16
N SER A 17 15.78 -13.41 -15.24
CA SER A 17 15.65 -12.06 -14.72
C SER A 17 15.54 -12.13 -13.18
N THR A 18 16.49 -11.49 -12.51
CA THR A 18 16.42 -11.29 -11.06
C THR A 18 15.12 -10.56 -10.68
N PRO A 19 14.58 -10.77 -9.44
CA PRO A 19 13.40 -10.05 -8.94
C PRO A 19 13.46 -8.54 -9.16
N GLN A 20 14.64 -7.97 -9.09
CA GLN A 20 14.93 -6.56 -9.35
C GLN A 20 14.65 -6.13 -10.81
N LYS A 21 14.96 -6.99 -11.81
CA LYS A 21 14.60 -6.72 -13.22
C LYS A 21 13.10 -6.82 -13.46
N GLN A 22 12.40 -7.68 -12.74
CA GLN A 22 10.94 -7.76 -12.81
C GLN A 22 10.29 -6.52 -12.19
N ALA A 23 10.79 -6.03 -11.06
CA ALA A 23 10.34 -4.79 -10.44
C ALA A 23 10.59 -3.57 -11.35
N THR A 24 11.76 -3.47 -11.96
CA THR A 24 12.11 -2.36 -12.88
C THR A 24 11.26 -2.38 -14.16
N ASN A 25 10.98 -3.57 -14.72
CA ASN A 25 10.08 -3.70 -15.87
C ASN A 25 8.63 -3.39 -15.50
N PHE A 26 8.20 -3.71 -14.29
CA PHE A 26 6.87 -3.34 -13.79
C PHE A 26 6.76 -1.83 -13.59
N PHE A 27 7.82 -1.17 -13.13
CA PHE A 27 7.94 0.28 -13.03
C PHE A 27 7.81 0.97 -14.39
N GLN A 28 8.52 0.49 -15.42
CA GLN A 28 8.47 1.07 -16.77
C GLN A 28 7.10 0.88 -17.44
N GLN A 29 6.45 -0.26 -17.26
CA GLN A 29 5.10 -0.50 -17.80
C GLN A 29 4.02 0.28 -17.05
N GLY A 30 4.17 0.56 -15.74
CA GLY A 30 3.24 1.39 -14.97
C GLY A 30 3.31 2.88 -15.30
N ILE A 31 4.46 3.37 -15.79
CA ILE A 31 4.66 4.79 -16.18
C ILE A 31 4.03 5.08 -17.55
N GLU A 32 3.95 4.10 -18.46
CA GLU A 32 3.36 4.30 -19.79
C GLU A 32 1.82 4.36 -19.79
N HIS A 33 1.15 3.90 -18.72
CA HIS A 33 -0.31 3.86 -18.60
C HIS A 33 -0.86 4.42 -17.29
N GLY A 34 -0.05 5.10 -16.50
CA GLY A 34 -0.51 5.83 -15.31
C GLY A 34 -1.27 7.11 -15.70
N PRO A 35 -2.25 7.55 -14.91
CA PRO A 35 -2.91 8.83 -15.16
C PRO A 35 -1.86 9.94 -15.15
N THR A 36 -1.88 10.77 -16.20
CA THR A 36 -1.06 11.96 -16.34
C THR A 36 -1.11 12.80 -15.06
N PRO A 37 0.01 13.37 -14.59
CA PRO A 37 -0.03 14.28 -13.45
C PRO A 37 -0.98 15.44 -13.79
N VAL A 38 -2.08 15.51 -13.05
CA VAL A 38 -3.06 16.60 -13.17
C VAL A 38 -2.41 17.84 -12.54
N THR A 39 -1.82 18.68 -13.37
CA THR A 39 -1.55 20.07 -13.06
C THR A 39 -2.81 20.85 -13.36
N ASP A 40 -3.26 21.64 -12.40
CA ASP A 40 -4.40 22.57 -12.43
C ASP A 40 -5.79 21.93 -12.22
N PHE A 41 -6.22 21.94 -10.95
CA PHE A 41 -7.61 21.80 -10.58
C PHE A 41 -8.36 23.12 -10.73
N ASN A 42 -8.94 23.36 -11.92
CA ASN A 42 -10.09 24.24 -12.06
C ASN A 42 -11.35 23.38 -11.86
N TYR A 43 -11.87 23.41 -10.65
CA TYR A 43 -13.10 22.72 -10.26
C TYR A 43 -14.32 23.55 -10.67
N THR A 44 -15.12 23.06 -11.62
CA THR A 44 -16.49 23.53 -11.86
C THR A 44 -17.47 22.57 -11.17
N PRO A 45 -18.31 23.06 -10.25
CA PRO A 45 -19.28 22.19 -9.55
C PRO A 45 -20.47 21.92 -10.48
N SER A 46 -20.71 20.66 -10.82
CA SER A 46 -21.95 20.21 -11.43
C SER A 46 -22.64 19.17 -10.56
N HIS A 47 -23.89 19.51 -10.22
CA HIS A 47 -24.95 18.73 -9.61
C HIS A 47 -24.87 18.42 -8.10
N GLN A 48 -25.71 19.14 -7.38
CA GLN A 48 -26.14 18.86 -6.02
C GLN A 48 -26.78 17.47 -5.94
N ARG A 49 -26.03 16.49 -5.43
CA ARG A 49 -26.64 15.31 -4.81
C ARG A 49 -26.99 15.66 -3.37
N PRO A 50 -28.10 15.13 -2.82
CA PRO A 50 -28.46 15.40 -1.43
C PRO A 50 -27.31 14.97 -0.51
N TYR A 51 -26.91 15.89 0.36
CA TYR A 51 -25.92 15.67 1.40
C TYR A 51 -26.46 14.58 2.35
N ILE A 52 -25.94 13.37 2.21
CA ILE A 52 -26.09 12.34 3.23
C ILE A 52 -25.11 12.73 4.33
N GLN A 53 -25.64 13.10 5.50
CA GLN A 53 -24.81 13.31 6.68
C GLN A 53 -23.91 12.07 6.85
N PRO A 54 -22.60 12.24 7.08
CA PRO A 54 -21.75 11.10 7.43
C PRO A 54 -22.34 10.47 8.69
N THR A 55 -22.97 9.33 8.51
CA THR A 55 -23.28 8.46 9.65
C THR A 55 -21.96 8.19 10.31
N SER A 56 -21.87 8.52 11.57
CA SER A 56 -20.75 8.28 12.49
C SER A 56 -19.94 7.08 12.02
N GLY A 57 -18.65 7.33 11.68
CA GLY A 57 -17.78 6.33 11.09
C GLY A 57 -17.94 5.00 11.80
N THR A 58 -18.31 3.98 11.05
CA THR A 58 -18.42 2.63 11.58
C THR A 58 -17.02 2.15 11.89
N VAL A 59 -16.57 2.48 13.09
CA VAL A 59 -15.41 1.79 13.67
C VAL A 59 -15.82 0.33 13.64
N VAL A 60 -15.06 -0.50 12.94
CA VAL A 60 -15.22 -1.95 12.95
C VAL A 60 -15.11 -2.39 14.42
N SER A 61 -16.24 -2.48 15.10
CA SER A 61 -16.28 -2.63 16.56
C SER A 61 -16.98 -3.91 17.02
N SER A 62 -17.52 -4.70 16.10
CA SER A 62 -18.13 -5.97 16.48
C SER A 62 -17.37 -7.17 15.90
N HIS A 63 -17.25 -8.22 16.70
CA HIS A 63 -16.66 -9.50 16.28
C HIS A 63 -17.34 -10.11 15.03
N GLN A 64 -18.62 -9.79 14.80
CA GLN A 64 -19.36 -10.25 13.61
C GLN A 64 -18.93 -9.49 12.36
N ASP A 65 -18.73 -8.18 12.46
CA ASP A 65 -18.29 -7.34 11.35
C ASP A 65 -16.88 -7.70 10.91
N LEU A 66 -15.98 -7.96 11.86
CA LEU A 66 -14.62 -8.42 11.59
C LEU A 66 -14.59 -9.78 10.87
N ARG A 67 -15.45 -10.73 11.27
CA ARG A 67 -15.54 -12.03 10.60
C ARG A 67 -16.00 -11.90 9.16
N GLN A 68 -17.02 -11.09 8.91
CA GLN A 68 -17.53 -10.86 7.57
C GLN A 68 -16.49 -10.21 6.66
N ILE A 69 -15.70 -9.25 7.17
CA ILE A 69 -14.58 -8.64 6.45
C ILE A 69 -13.56 -9.71 6.04
N VAL A 70 -13.15 -10.55 6.99
CA VAL A 70 -12.10 -11.57 6.75
C VAL A 70 -12.58 -12.66 5.78
N GLU A 71 -13.86 -13.01 5.79
CA GLU A 71 -14.43 -14.03 4.89
C GLU A 71 -14.38 -13.65 3.41
N THR A 72 -14.33 -12.37 3.10
CA THR A 72 -14.28 -11.85 1.71
C THR A 72 -12.86 -11.75 1.14
N THR A 73 -11.85 -12.33 1.79
CA THR A 73 -10.46 -12.30 1.31
C THR A 73 -10.25 -13.29 0.15
N LEU A 74 -9.57 -12.85 -0.92
CA LEU A 74 -9.19 -13.70 -2.05
C LEU A 74 -8.13 -14.75 -1.65
N GLY A 75 -8.30 -15.96 -2.21
CA GLY A 75 -7.34 -17.04 -2.08
C GLY A 75 -7.46 -17.85 -0.80
N SER A 76 -7.06 -19.12 -0.88
CA SER A 76 -6.94 -19.98 0.29
C SER A 76 -5.80 -19.51 1.19
N LYS A 77 -5.90 -19.75 2.48
CA LYS A 77 -4.88 -19.47 3.50
C LYS A 77 -3.45 -19.79 3.08
N GLY A 78 -3.27 -20.91 2.35
CA GLY A 78 -1.97 -21.40 1.93
C GLY A 78 -1.25 -20.52 0.91
N VAL A 79 -1.97 -19.86 0.00
CA VAL A 79 -1.36 -19.11 -1.11
C VAL A 79 -0.64 -17.86 -0.62
N LEU A 80 -1.28 -17.02 0.18
CA LEU A 80 -0.65 -15.82 0.72
C LEU A 80 0.45 -16.14 1.72
N ASN A 81 0.26 -17.14 2.59
CA ASN A 81 1.29 -17.59 3.52
C ASN A 81 2.55 -18.08 2.80
N GLN A 82 2.39 -18.67 1.62
CA GLN A 82 3.52 -19.10 0.78
C GLN A 82 4.14 -17.91 0.02
N ALA A 83 3.31 -16.98 -0.46
CA ALA A 83 3.76 -15.82 -1.22
C ALA A 83 4.68 -14.88 -0.41
N VAL A 84 4.52 -14.82 0.91
CA VAL A 84 5.38 -13.97 1.75
C VAL A 84 6.72 -14.61 2.09
N LYS A 85 6.88 -15.93 1.92
CA LYS A 85 8.12 -16.63 2.29
C LYS A 85 9.27 -16.23 1.38
N LEU A 86 10.46 -16.03 1.99
CA LEU A 86 11.68 -15.79 1.23
C LEU A 86 12.01 -17.03 0.37
N PRO A 87 12.09 -16.90 -0.96
CA PRO A 87 12.50 -18.01 -1.82
C PRO A 87 13.93 -18.44 -1.51
N LYS A 88 14.22 -19.73 -1.70
CA LYS A 88 15.54 -20.29 -1.41
C LYS A 88 16.61 -19.64 -2.29
N GLY A 89 17.62 -19.06 -1.65
CA GLY A 89 18.76 -18.46 -2.33
C GLY A 89 18.60 -16.97 -2.65
N GLU A 90 17.42 -16.39 -2.36
CA GLU A 90 17.17 -14.95 -2.57
C GLU A 90 17.72 -14.11 -1.40
N ASN A 91 18.03 -12.84 -1.71
CA ASN A 91 18.46 -11.87 -0.72
C ASN A 91 17.25 -11.30 0.04
N ILE A 92 17.32 -11.26 1.35
CA ILE A 92 16.21 -10.78 2.20
C ILE A 92 15.89 -9.29 1.98
N ASP A 93 16.90 -8.45 1.79
CA ASP A 93 16.68 -7.01 1.59
C ASP A 93 16.08 -6.73 0.20
N GLU A 94 16.50 -7.48 -0.84
CA GLU A 94 15.87 -7.44 -2.16
C GLU A 94 14.39 -7.88 -2.09
N TRP A 95 14.11 -8.95 -1.34
CA TRP A 95 12.76 -9.45 -1.17
C TRP A 95 11.86 -8.43 -0.46
N ILE A 96 12.38 -7.80 0.60
CA ILE A 96 11.67 -6.73 1.32
C ILE A 96 11.48 -5.51 0.42
N ALA A 97 12.47 -5.13 -0.37
CA ALA A 97 12.40 -3.99 -1.28
C ALA A 97 11.30 -4.17 -2.35
N VAL A 98 11.25 -5.35 -2.99
CA VAL A 98 10.20 -5.69 -3.97
C VAL A 98 8.81 -5.58 -3.35
N HIS A 99 8.61 -6.12 -2.15
CA HIS A 99 7.32 -6.05 -1.47
C HIS A 99 6.94 -4.63 -1.02
N CYS A 100 7.91 -3.80 -0.64
CA CYS A 100 7.63 -2.39 -0.35
C CYS A 100 7.03 -1.65 -1.56
N VAL A 101 7.59 -1.89 -2.75
CA VAL A 101 7.09 -1.33 -4.02
C VAL A 101 5.72 -1.91 -4.38
N ASP A 102 5.54 -3.21 -4.22
CA ASP A 102 4.27 -3.88 -4.50
C ASP A 102 3.14 -3.36 -3.61
N PHE A 103 3.37 -3.24 -2.30
CA PHE A 103 2.38 -2.68 -1.36
C PHE A 103 2.08 -1.20 -1.63
N TYR A 104 3.09 -0.42 -2.03
CA TYR A 104 2.87 0.95 -2.48
C TYR A 104 1.93 1.00 -3.69
N ASN A 105 2.16 0.17 -4.70
CA ASN A 105 1.32 0.12 -5.90
C ASN A 105 -0.12 -0.34 -5.56
N GLN A 106 -0.26 -1.37 -4.73
CA GLN A 106 -1.57 -1.88 -4.31
C GLN A 106 -2.38 -0.81 -3.57
N ILE A 107 -1.79 -0.15 -2.58
CA ILE A 107 -2.51 0.87 -1.80
C ILE A 107 -2.78 2.14 -2.62
N ASN A 108 -1.89 2.50 -3.54
CA ASN A 108 -2.10 3.62 -4.45
C ASN A 108 -3.31 3.37 -5.37
N MET A 109 -3.44 2.15 -5.91
CA MET A 109 -4.60 1.74 -6.71
C MET A 109 -5.89 1.73 -5.88
N LEU A 110 -5.87 1.15 -4.68
CA LEU A 110 -7.04 1.10 -3.79
C LEU A 110 -7.49 2.50 -3.36
N TYR A 111 -6.56 3.34 -2.95
CA TYR A 111 -6.87 4.73 -2.60
C TYR A 111 -7.36 5.53 -3.82
N GLY A 112 -6.75 5.29 -4.98
CA GLY A 112 -7.16 5.91 -6.25
C GLY A 112 -8.64 5.67 -6.59
N SER A 113 -9.19 4.50 -6.24
CA SER A 113 -10.59 4.16 -6.50
C SER A 113 -11.60 4.93 -5.64
N ILE A 114 -11.16 5.55 -4.55
CA ILE A 114 -12.03 6.27 -3.60
C ILE A 114 -11.75 7.78 -3.53
N THR A 115 -10.92 8.31 -4.41
CA THR A 115 -10.52 9.74 -4.40
C THR A 115 -11.68 10.70 -4.59
N GLU A 116 -12.77 10.29 -5.24
CA GLU A 116 -13.99 11.10 -5.38
C GLU A 116 -14.73 11.28 -4.05
N PHE A 117 -14.56 10.34 -3.12
CA PHE A 117 -15.23 10.35 -1.81
C PHE A 117 -14.33 10.96 -0.74
N CYS A 118 -13.01 10.80 -0.87
CA CYS A 118 -12.02 11.33 0.06
C CYS A 118 -11.53 12.72 -0.40
N SER A 119 -12.18 13.77 0.10
CA SER A 119 -11.87 15.16 -0.22
C SER A 119 -11.44 15.94 1.03
N PRO A 120 -10.88 17.15 0.91
CA PRO A 120 -10.60 18.00 2.07
C PRO A 120 -11.86 18.37 2.90
N GLN A 121 -13.02 18.32 2.28
CA GLN A 121 -14.32 18.59 2.92
C GLN A 121 -14.83 17.37 3.69
N THR A 122 -14.74 16.17 3.11
CA THR A 122 -15.19 14.92 3.75
C THR A 122 -14.16 14.38 4.74
N CYS A 123 -12.87 14.54 4.44
CA CYS A 123 -11.75 14.08 5.25
C CYS A 123 -10.76 15.23 5.56
N PRO A 124 -11.17 16.23 6.38
CA PRO A 124 -10.35 17.42 6.68
C PRO A 124 -9.09 17.12 7.50
N ARG A 125 -8.97 15.92 8.06
CA ARG A 125 -7.80 15.43 8.78
C ARG A 125 -7.49 13.99 8.37
N MET A 126 -6.22 13.62 8.36
CA MET A 126 -5.81 12.24 8.17
C MET A 126 -5.96 11.47 9.48
N ILE A 127 -7.09 10.83 9.67
CA ILE A 127 -7.44 10.06 10.87
C ILE A 127 -7.85 8.64 10.49
N ALA A 128 -7.70 7.71 11.44
CA ALA A 128 -8.36 6.41 11.40
C ALA A 128 -9.59 6.44 12.31
N THR A 129 -9.41 6.83 13.57
CA THR A 129 -10.49 7.13 14.51
C THR A 129 -10.28 8.53 15.08
N ASN A 130 -11.22 9.05 15.86
CA ASN A 130 -11.07 10.38 16.49
C ASN A 130 -9.81 10.46 17.38
N GLU A 131 -9.34 9.32 17.89
CA GLU A 131 -8.16 9.23 18.77
C GLU A 131 -6.86 9.00 18.01
N TYR A 132 -6.94 8.59 16.72
CA TYR A 132 -5.79 8.23 15.89
C TYR A 132 -5.67 9.18 14.70
N GLU A 133 -5.05 10.34 14.94
CA GLU A 133 -4.68 11.29 13.89
C GLU A 133 -3.23 11.08 13.45
N TYR A 134 -3.01 11.11 12.12
CA TYR A 134 -1.71 10.94 11.52
C TYR A 134 -1.16 12.28 11.01
N LEU A 135 -0.19 12.80 11.73
CA LEU A 135 0.47 14.06 11.38
C LEU A 135 1.58 13.84 10.34
N TRP A 136 1.82 14.85 9.52
CA TRP A 136 2.90 14.87 8.53
C TRP A 136 3.96 15.92 8.84
N ASN A 137 5.23 15.54 8.69
CA ASN A 137 6.33 16.49 8.83
C ASN A 137 6.62 17.13 7.46
N VAL A 138 6.06 18.32 7.24
CA VAL A 138 6.22 19.07 5.98
C VAL A 138 7.62 19.69 5.86
N HIS A 139 8.19 20.10 6.99
CA HIS A 139 9.50 20.77 7.02
C HIS A 139 10.42 20.11 8.03
N PRO A 140 11.62 19.66 7.61
CA PRO A 140 12.61 19.14 8.54
C PRO A 140 12.87 20.12 9.70
N GLY A 141 12.92 19.61 10.93
CA GLY A 141 13.16 20.41 12.13
C GLY A 141 11.96 21.22 12.66
N LYS A 142 10.79 21.17 11.98
CA LYS A 142 9.54 21.76 12.52
C LYS A 142 8.62 20.64 13.03
N PRO A 143 7.71 20.96 13.98
CA PRO A 143 6.70 20.02 14.43
C PRO A 143 5.84 19.49 13.25
N PRO A 144 5.41 18.22 13.30
CA PRO A 144 4.50 17.68 12.30
C PRO A 144 3.13 18.38 12.41
N VAL A 145 2.43 18.48 11.28
CA VAL A 145 1.16 19.19 11.17
C VAL A 145 0.02 18.27 10.77
N SER A 146 -1.19 18.64 11.15
CA SER A 146 -2.44 18.04 10.67
C SER A 146 -2.68 18.44 9.22
N LEU A 147 -3.09 17.48 8.39
CA LEU A 147 -3.40 17.69 6.99
C LEU A 147 -4.71 16.99 6.62
N PRO A 148 -5.48 17.51 5.65
CA PRO A 148 -6.54 16.73 5.01
C PRO A 148 -6.02 15.42 4.47
N ALA A 149 -6.83 14.34 4.56
CA ALA A 149 -6.40 13.00 4.15
C ALA A 149 -5.87 12.95 2.70
N PRO A 150 -6.52 13.57 1.69
CA PRO A 150 -5.99 13.57 0.34
C PRO A 150 -4.59 14.21 0.25
N LYS A 151 -4.36 15.29 1.00
CA LYS A 151 -3.07 15.97 1.01
C LYS A 151 -1.98 15.15 1.71
N TYR A 152 -2.35 14.47 2.80
CA TYR A 152 -1.46 13.54 3.49
C TYR A 152 -1.04 12.40 2.55
N VAL A 153 -2.00 11.78 1.86
CA VAL A 153 -1.73 10.66 0.95
C VAL A 153 -0.88 11.12 -0.24
N ASP A 154 -1.15 12.29 -0.82
CA ASP A 154 -0.31 12.87 -1.88
C ASP A 154 1.16 13.03 -1.44
N TYR A 155 1.38 13.60 -0.24
CA TYR A 155 2.73 13.72 0.31
C TYR A 155 3.38 12.36 0.60
N LEU A 156 2.61 11.41 1.11
CA LEU A 156 3.11 10.06 1.37
C LEU A 156 3.55 9.35 0.09
N MET A 157 2.72 9.39 -0.96
CA MET A 157 3.04 8.73 -2.24
C MET A 157 4.29 9.34 -2.88
N LYS A 158 4.39 10.68 -2.88
CA LYS A 158 5.59 11.39 -3.38
C LYS A 158 6.84 11.06 -2.55
N TRP A 159 6.69 10.99 -1.22
CA TRP A 159 7.79 10.62 -0.35
C TRP A 159 8.24 9.17 -0.57
N CYS A 160 7.32 8.22 -0.73
CA CYS A 160 7.66 6.83 -1.05
C CYS A 160 8.40 6.75 -2.39
N GLN A 161 7.92 7.45 -3.43
CA GLN A 161 8.58 7.47 -4.73
C GLN A 161 10.01 8.01 -4.63
N GLN A 162 10.23 9.09 -3.88
CA GLN A 162 11.58 9.62 -3.62
C GLN A 162 12.50 8.61 -2.93
N GLN A 163 11.94 7.77 -2.03
CA GLN A 163 12.75 6.71 -1.39
C GLN A 163 13.11 5.62 -2.40
N PHE A 164 12.18 5.22 -3.28
CA PHE A 164 12.41 4.18 -4.30
C PHE A 164 13.38 4.64 -5.41
N ASP A 165 13.37 5.94 -5.74
CA ASP A 165 14.25 6.51 -6.74
C ASP A 165 15.68 6.77 -6.21
N ASP A 166 15.90 6.70 -4.89
CA ASP A 166 17.22 6.89 -4.28
C ASP A 166 18.02 5.60 -4.32
N GLU A 167 19.03 5.56 -5.20
CA GLU A 167 19.96 4.43 -5.36
C GLU A 167 20.76 4.08 -4.08
N ASN A 168 20.83 4.99 -3.12
CA ASN A 168 21.45 4.69 -1.82
C ASN A 168 20.51 3.87 -0.93
N TYR A 169 19.21 3.91 -1.16
CA TYR A 169 18.20 3.16 -0.42
C TYR A 169 17.71 1.94 -1.19
N PHE A 170 17.46 2.09 -2.49
CA PHE A 170 16.98 1.02 -3.38
C PHE A 170 17.95 0.86 -4.57
N PRO A 171 19.09 0.20 -4.39
CA PRO A 171 20.07 0.03 -5.45
C PRO A 171 19.47 -0.78 -6.61
N SER A 172 19.53 -0.25 -7.82
CA SER A 172 19.04 -0.90 -9.05
C SER A 172 20.05 -1.81 -9.72
N LYS A 173 21.34 -1.61 -9.42
CA LYS A 173 22.43 -2.35 -10.05
C LYS A 173 22.69 -3.68 -9.36
N PRO A 174 22.77 -4.81 -10.10
CA PRO A 174 23.08 -6.11 -9.53
C PRO A 174 24.39 -6.10 -8.74
N GLY A 175 24.38 -6.70 -7.55
CA GLY A 175 25.56 -6.83 -6.70
C GLY A 175 25.90 -5.60 -5.85
N VAL A 176 25.14 -4.51 -5.97
CA VAL A 176 25.23 -3.39 -5.02
C VAL A 176 24.43 -3.76 -3.77
N PRO A 177 25.05 -3.79 -2.58
CA PRO A 177 24.34 -4.16 -1.36
C PRO A 177 23.35 -3.07 -0.93
N PHE A 178 22.26 -3.49 -0.32
CA PHE A 178 21.36 -2.58 0.40
C PHE A 178 22.06 -1.93 1.58
N PRO A 179 21.62 -0.74 2.01
CA PRO A 179 22.20 -0.06 3.17
C PRO A 179 22.04 -0.91 4.43
N LYS A 180 22.97 -0.74 5.36
CA LYS A 180 22.89 -1.40 6.66
C LYS A 180 21.57 -1.06 7.35
N ASP A 181 20.94 -2.06 7.95
CA ASP A 181 19.65 -1.91 8.64
C ASP A 181 18.50 -1.42 7.71
N PHE A 182 18.55 -1.78 6.39
CA PHE A 182 17.53 -1.44 5.39
C PHE A 182 16.12 -1.70 5.87
N LYS A 183 15.88 -2.88 6.44
CA LYS A 183 14.58 -3.28 6.96
C LYS A 183 14.04 -2.29 8.00
N ASP A 184 14.84 -1.91 8.99
CA ASP A 184 14.37 -1.11 10.12
C ASP A 184 14.36 0.40 9.82
N ASN A 185 15.31 0.89 9.02
CA ASN A 185 15.50 2.31 8.79
C ASN A 185 14.79 2.82 7.53
N ILE A 186 14.51 1.94 6.56
CA ILE A 186 13.91 2.33 5.26
C ILE A 186 12.58 1.63 5.04
N ALA A 187 12.56 0.29 5.01
CA ALA A 187 11.35 -0.47 4.71
C ALA A 187 10.24 -0.28 5.77
N ARG A 188 10.59 -0.38 7.05
CA ARG A 188 9.63 -0.20 8.14
C ARG A 188 8.97 1.19 8.13
N PRO A 189 9.66 2.34 8.00
CA PRO A 189 9.04 3.65 7.87
C PRO A 189 8.07 3.75 6.67
N ILE A 190 8.39 3.11 5.53
CA ILE A 190 7.51 3.06 4.37
C ILE A 190 6.25 2.29 4.70
N LEU A 191 6.37 1.02 5.11
CA LEU A 191 5.23 0.16 5.40
C LEU A 191 4.35 0.71 6.53
N LYS A 192 4.95 1.28 7.58
CA LYS A 192 4.21 1.94 8.67
C LYS A 192 3.34 3.10 8.17
N ARG A 193 3.83 3.89 7.20
CA ARG A 193 3.06 5.00 6.64
C ARG A 193 2.00 4.53 5.65
N LEU A 194 2.31 3.54 4.81
CA LEU A 194 1.32 2.92 3.92
C LEU A 194 0.18 2.28 4.72
N PHE A 195 0.49 1.65 5.86
CA PHE A 195 -0.51 1.07 6.75
C PHE A 195 -1.55 2.08 7.26
N ARG A 196 -1.18 3.35 7.44
CA ARG A 196 -2.10 4.42 7.83
C ARG A 196 -3.18 4.69 6.77
N VAL A 197 -2.86 4.47 5.50
CA VAL A 197 -3.84 4.61 4.40
C VAL A 197 -4.87 3.48 4.48
N TYR A 198 -4.44 2.22 4.74
CA TYR A 198 -5.38 1.13 5.03
C TYR A 198 -6.30 1.49 6.22
N ALA A 199 -5.71 2.00 7.30
CA ALA A 199 -6.49 2.39 8.48
C ALA A 199 -7.53 3.46 8.16
N HIS A 200 -7.19 4.46 7.35
CA HIS A 200 -8.12 5.48 6.89
C HIS A 200 -9.23 4.90 6.01
N ILE A 201 -8.89 4.02 5.06
CA ILE A 201 -9.87 3.36 4.18
C ILE A 201 -10.87 2.52 5.00
N TYR A 202 -10.38 1.66 5.90
CA TYR A 202 -11.26 0.81 6.71
C TYR A 202 -12.17 1.60 7.64
N CYS A 203 -11.69 2.71 8.21
CA CYS A 203 -12.44 3.49 9.18
C CYS A 203 -13.40 4.51 8.54
N HIS A 204 -13.10 5.01 7.33
CA HIS A 204 -13.85 6.13 6.73
C HIS A 204 -14.46 5.83 5.38
N HIS A 205 -13.95 4.85 4.63
CA HIS A 205 -14.34 4.60 3.24
C HIS A 205 -14.69 3.15 2.96
N PHE A 206 -14.97 2.36 4.01
CA PHE A 206 -15.27 0.94 3.80
C PHE A 206 -16.63 0.75 3.08
N ASN A 207 -17.59 1.65 3.29
CA ASN A 207 -18.88 1.60 2.59
C ASN A 207 -18.70 1.84 1.07
N GLU A 208 -17.88 2.80 0.70
CA GLU A 208 -17.54 3.08 -0.71
C GLU A 208 -16.77 1.90 -1.34
N ILE A 209 -15.89 1.26 -0.59
CA ILE A 209 -15.23 0.02 -1.00
C ILE A 209 -16.25 -1.10 -1.26
N LEU A 210 -17.28 -1.24 -0.43
CA LEU A 210 -18.37 -2.21 -0.63
C LEU A 210 -19.18 -1.87 -1.89
N GLU A 211 -19.57 -0.61 -2.07
CA GLU A 211 -20.33 -0.14 -3.24
C GLU A 211 -19.57 -0.37 -4.56
N LEU A 212 -18.24 -0.23 -4.53
CA LEU A 212 -17.35 -0.48 -5.66
C LEU A 212 -17.02 -1.96 -5.85
N ASN A 213 -17.48 -2.85 -4.97
CA ASN A 213 -17.16 -4.29 -4.95
C ASN A 213 -15.64 -4.57 -4.83
N LEU A 214 -14.90 -3.72 -4.11
CA LEU A 214 -13.45 -3.83 -3.93
C LEU A 214 -13.04 -4.45 -2.59
N GLN A 215 -13.99 -4.86 -1.73
CA GLN A 215 -13.70 -5.39 -0.40
C GLN A 215 -12.76 -6.60 -0.43
N THR A 216 -12.92 -7.49 -1.42
CA THR A 216 -12.06 -8.66 -1.57
C THR A 216 -10.63 -8.27 -1.92
N VAL A 217 -10.45 -7.27 -2.79
CA VAL A 217 -9.13 -6.76 -3.18
C VAL A 217 -8.46 -6.05 -1.99
N LEU A 218 -9.19 -5.17 -1.30
CA LEU A 218 -8.71 -4.48 -0.10
C LEU A 218 -8.26 -5.48 0.97
N ASN A 219 -9.10 -6.46 1.29
CA ASN A 219 -8.83 -7.44 2.33
C ASN A 219 -7.64 -8.35 1.99
N THR A 220 -7.52 -8.74 0.72
CA THR A 220 -6.38 -9.55 0.25
C THR A 220 -5.08 -8.78 0.34
N SER A 221 -5.06 -7.54 -0.14
CA SER A 221 -3.91 -6.64 -0.05
C SER A 221 -3.51 -6.38 1.41
N PHE A 222 -4.48 -6.06 2.26
CA PHE A 222 -4.24 -5.81 3.68
C PHE A 222 -3.69 -7.06 4.40
N ARG A 223 -4.29 -8.23 4.16
CA ARG A 223 -3.79 -9.49 4.71
C ARG A 223 -2.37 -9.79 4.26
N HIS A 224 -2.06 -9.54 2.98
CA HIS A 224 -0.71 -9.72 2.44
C HIS A 224 0.32 -8.87 3.20
N VAL A 225 0.04 -7.58 3.40
CA VAL A 225 0.90 -6.67 4.20
C VAL A 225 1.06 -7.18 5.63
N CYS A 226 -0.01 -7.65 6.28
CA CYS A 226 0.04 -8.16 7.66
C CYS A 226 0.91 -9.41 7.77
N LEU A 227 0.70 -10.40 6.90
CA LEU A 227 1.49 -11.64 6.88
C LEU A 227 2.96 -11.37 6.55
N PHE A 228 3.23 -10.48 5.59
CA PHE A 228 4.60 -10.10 5.25
C PHE A 228 5.29 -9.38 6.41
N SER A 229 4.58 -8.45 7.05
CA SER A 229 5.12 -7.75 8.22
C SER A 229 5.41 -8.68 9.39
N GLU A 230 4.64 -9.74 9.56
CA GLU A 230 4.87 -10.77 10.57
C GLU A 230 6.07 -11.65 10.23
N GLU A 231 6.13 -12.16 9.01
CA GLU A 231 7.22 -13.03 8.53
C GLU A 231 8.59 -12.40 8.72
N PHE A 232 8.71 -11.10 8.42
CA PHE A 232 9.97 -10.36 8.49
C PHE A 232 10.09 -9.45 9.72
N HIS A 233 9.14 -9.48 10.65
CA HIS A 233 9.12 -8.67 11.87
C HIS A 233 9.31 -7.16 11.58
N ILE A 234 8.57 -6.63 10.58
CA ILE A 234 8.75 -5.24 10.14
C ILE A 234 7.89 -4.29 11.00
N LEU A 235 6.57 -4.50 11.06
CA LEU A 235 5.69 -3.69 11.89
C LEU A 235 5.58 -4.27 13.30
N LYS A 236 5.54 -3.38 14.28
CA LYS A 236 5.32 -3.73 15.69
C LYS A 236 3.83 -3.59 16.03
N THR A 237 3.39 -4.23 17.10
CA THR A 237 1.99 -4.19 17.57
C THR A 237 1.43 -2.77 17.65
N ASN A 238 2.20 -1.81 18.16
CA ASN A 238 1.78 -0.41 18.25
C ASN A 238 1.64 0.29 16.88
N ASP A 239 2.22 -0.25 15.82
CA ASP A 239 2.12 0.33 14.48
C ASP A 239 0.76 0.02 13.82
N TYR A 240 0.06 -1.02 14.29
CA TYR A 240 -1.26 -1.41 13.80
C TYR A 240 -2.39 -0.48 14.26
N GLY A 241 -2.20 0.22 15.39
CA GLY A 241 -3.17 1.19 15.90
C GLY A 241 -4.59 0.62 16.00
N PRO A 242 -5.62 1.31 15.46
CA PRO A 242 -7.02 0.89 15.59
C PRO A 242 -7.36 -0.39 14.79
N LEU A 243 -6.50 -0.84 13.88
CA LEU A 243 -6.71 -2.08 13.13
C LEU A 243 -6.08 -3.32 13.78
N LEU A 244 -5.60 -3.22 15.03
CA LEU A 244 -4.93 -4.34 15.70
C LEU A 244 -5.84 -5.59 15.79
N GLU A 245 -7.11 -5.43 16.11
CA GLU A 245 -8.07 -6.54 16.17
C GLU A 245 -8.25 -7.18 14.79
N LEU A 246 -8.42 -6.37 13.74
CA LEU A 246 -8.54 -6.86 12.37
C LEU A 246 -7.27 -7.62 11.93
N VAL A 247 -6.08 -7.11 12.28
CA VAL A 247 -4.81 -7.78 12.02
C VAL A 247 -4.75 -9.15 12.71
N THR A 248 -5.21 -9.23 13.95
CA THR A 248 -5.25 -10.50 14.71
C THR A 248 -6.18 -11.50 14.03
N GLU A 249 -7.38 -11.10 13.64
CA GLU A 249 -8.33 -11.97 12.93
C GLU A 249 -7.78 -12.50 11.59
N PHE A 250 -7.04 -11.67 10.86
CA PHE A 250 -6.40 -12.09 9.61
C PHE A 250 -5.24 -13.06 9.81
N LYS A 251 -4.58 -13.01 10.95
CA LYS A 251 -3.47 -13.93 11.30
C LYS A 251 -3.96 -15.28 11.76
N ASP A 252 -5.02 -15.31 12.57
CA ASP A 252 -5.56 -16.52 13.18
C ASP A 252 -6.28 -17.44 12.16
N ARG A 253 -6.52 -16.94 10.97
CA ARG A 253 -7.18 -17.65 9.86
C ARG A 253 -6.24 -17.89 8.67
#